data_1fda2d5e3cbc970c857d4b8eca76b327
#
_entry.id   1fda2d5e3cbc970c857d4b8eca76b327
#
_cell.length_a   1.000
_cell.length_b   1.000
_cell.length_c   1.000
_cell.angle_alpha   90.00
_cell.angle_beta   90.00
_cell.angle_gamma   90.00
#
_symmetry.space_group_name_H-M   'P 1'
#
loop_
_entity.id
_entity.type
_entity.pdbx_description
1 polymer ?
#
loop_
_entity_poly.entity_id
_entity_poly.type
_entity_poly.pdbx_seq_one_letter_code
_entity_poly.pdbx_strand_id
1 'polypeptide(L)'
;LAPIAVQYPSVHSDDVPTIIAPDIYTDLYLFFKPVLMKYVEGDVNKPYWDAPYLMWKRKTNEIVEVTEWKDTNYPNKRNILYDMNKQWNLTNCIHFQYSAESLCEEYEVGNLKGKLKEVSSKLNFDDNNVIVICKLK
;
A
#
# COMPACT_ATOMS: atom_id res chain seq x y z
N LEU A 1 22.21 -1.16 9.93
CA LEU A 1 21.27 -0.29 9.22
C LEU A 1 21.82 1.12 9.29
N ALA A 2 22.37 1.62 8.18
CA ALA A 2 22.71 3.03 8.10
C ALA A 2 21.39 3.81 8.22
N PRO A 3 21.29 4.79 9.12
CA PRO A 3 20.13 5.66 9.16
C PRO A 3 20.00 6.32 7.79
N ILE A 4 18.82 6.28 7.21
CA ILE A 4 18.51 7.12 6.07
C ILE A 4 18.61 8.55 6.62
N ALA A 5 19.69 9.23 6.30
CA ALA A 5 19.83 10.63 6.60
C ALA A 5 18.82 11.36 5.70
N VAL A 6 17.66 11.62 6.22
CA VAL A 6 16.73 12.56 5.60
C VAL A 6 17.38 13.93 5.78
N GLN A 7 18.10 14.39 4.77
CA GLN A 7 18.49 15.77 4.72
C GLN A 7 17.21 16.58 4.48
N TYR A 8 16.74 17.22 5.53
CA TYR A 8 15.74 18.27 5.37
C TYR A 8 16.42 19.42 4.64
N PRO A 9 15.96 19.81 3.45
CA PRO A 9 16.45 21.04 2.85
C PRO A 9 16.19 22.17 3.84
N SER A 10 17.16 23.05 4.01
CA SER A 10 16.99 24.23 4.84
C SER A 10 15.77 25.01 4.35
N VAL A 11 14.86 25.30 5.25
CA VAL A 11 13.56 25.92 4.97
C VAL A 11 13.76 27.41 4.62
N HIS A 12 14.31 27.69 3.45
CA HIS A 12 14.50 29.05 2.95
C HIS A 12 14.02 29.26 1.52
N SER A 13 13.32 28.28 0.96
CA SER A 13 12.71 28.41 -0.34
C SER A 13 11.22 28.11 -0.22
N ASP A 14 10.44 28.56 -1.20
CA ASP A 14 9.03 28.23 -1.37
C ASP A 14 8.80 26.72 -1.60
N ASP A 15 9.84 25.91 -1.37
CA ASP A 15 9.80 24.47 -1.49
C ASP A 15 8.99 23.85 -0.34
N VAL A 16 8.02 23.10 -0.72
CA VAL A 16 7.15 22.39 0.21
C VAL A 16 7.95 21.27 0.88
N PRO A 17 8.09 21.25 2.23
CA PRO A 17 8.78 20.18 2.89
C PRO A 17 8.10 18.85 2.59
N THR A 18 8.87 17.90 2.09
CA THR A 18 8.40 16.55 1.79
C THR A 18 8.81 15.62 2.91
N ILE A 19 7.84 15.05 3.59
CA ILE A 19 8.06 13.97 4.55
C ILE A 19 7.89 12.65 3.82
N ILE A 20 8.92 11.81 3.86
CA ILE A 20 8.86 10.45 3.34
C ILE A 20 8.63 9.52 4.52
N ALA A 21 7.43 8.98 4.63
CA ALA A 21 7.10 7.96 5.62
C ALA A 21 6.94 6.62 4.89
N PRO A 22 7.75 5.61 5.22
CA PRO A 22 7.56 4.29 4.63
C PRO A 22 6.28 3.66 5.13
N ASP A 23 5.46 3.14 4.22
CA ASP A 23 4.26 2.39 4.54
C ASP A 23 4.56 0.89 4.62
N ILE A 24 5.35 0.38 3.69
CA ILE A 24 5.73 -1.02 3.64
C ILE A 24 7.24 -1.13 3.48
N TYR A 25 7.86 -1.86 4.38
CA TYR A 25 9.28 -2.13 4.37
C TYR A 25 9.54 -3.63 4.27
N THR A 26 10.25 -4.05 3.24
CA THR A 26 10.70 -5.44 3.04
C THR A 26 12.20 -5.48 2.74
N ASP A 27 12.79 -6.67 2.68
CA ASP A 27 14.21 -6.81 2.33
C ASP A 27 14.53 -6.31 0.92
N LEU A 28 13.61 -6.42 -0.01
CA LEU A 28 13.82 -6.09 -1.42
C LEU A 28 13.27 -4.72 -1.81
N TYR A 29 12.22 -4.27 -1.13
CA TYR A 29 11.45 -3.10 -1.53
C TYR A 29 11.10 -2.20 -0.35
N LEU A 30 11.07 -0.92 -0.61
CA LEU A 30 10.47 0.07 0.27
C LEU A 30 9.35 0.77 -0.49
N PHE A 31 8.15 0.73 0.05
CA PHE A 31 7.00 1.44 -0.48
C PHE A 31 6.70 2.65 0.39
N PHE A 32 6.49 3.78 -0.23
CA PHE A 32 6.25 5.03 0.50
C PHE A 32 5.43 6.01 -0.33
N LYS A 33 4.72 6.85 0.37
CA LYS A 33 4.02 7.99 -0.22
C LYS A 33 4.66 9.27 0.30
N PRO A 34 5.24 10.12 -0.56
CA PRO A 34 5.75 11.40 -0.11
C PRO A 34 4.57 12.25 0.35
N VAL A 35 4.66 12.79 1.56
CA VAL A 35 3.66 13.70 2.10
C VAL A 35 4.18 15.12 1.88
N LEU A 36 3.53 15.84 0.98
CA LEU A 36 3.80 17.25 0.76
C LEU A 36 3.07 18.07 1.81
N MET A 37 3.83 18.78 2.66
CA MET A 37 3.29 19.67 3.68
C MET A 37 3.22 21.09 3.10
N LYS A 38 2.07 21.52 2.65
CA LYS A 38 1.87 22.91 2.21
C LYS A 38 1.36 23.73 3.38
N TYR A 39 2.14 24.71 3.80
CA TYR A 39 1.68 25.70 4.75
C TYR A 39 0.78 26.71 4.01
N VAL A 40 -0.47 26.80 4.43
CA VAL A 40 -1.40 27.83 3.99
C VAL A 40 -1.68 28.69 5.22
N GLU A 41 -1.41 30.00 5.13
CA GLU A 41 -1.65 30.94 6.22
C GLU A 41 -3.12 30.86 6.66
N GLY A 42 -3.34 30.52 7.94
CA GLY A 42 -4.67 30.36 8.52
C GLY A 42 -5.30 28.96 8.46
N ASP A 43 -4.67 27.98 7.84
CA ASP A 43 -5.16 26.60 7.83
C ASP A 43 -4.09 25.62 8.36
N VAL A 44 -4.47 24.86 9.37
CA VAL A 44 -3.57 23.91 10.03
C VAL A 44 -3.29 22.74 9.05
N ASN A 45 -2.07 22.66 8.55
CA ASN A 45 -1.45 21.51 7.92
C ASN A 45 -2.41 20.46 7.30
N LYS A 46 -2.99 20.74 6.15
CA LYS A 46 -3.63 19.67 5.35
C LYS A 46 -2.55 18.98 4.53
N PRO A 47 -2.28 17.68 4.77
CA PRO A 47 -1.38 16.94 3.91
C PRO A 47 -1.94 16.91 2.49
N TYR A 48 -1.09 17.20 1.52
CA TYR A 48 -1.48 17.11 0.10
C TYR A 48 -1.44 15.63 -0.32
N TRP A 49 -2.62 15.06 -0.56
CA TRP A 49 -2.79 13.61 -0.78
C TRP A 49 -2.53 13.13 -2.22
N ASP A 50 -2.26 14.04 -3.16
CA ASP A 50 -2.06 13.70 -4.59
C ASP A 50 -0.63 13.26 -4.93
N ALA A 51 0.19 13.02 -3.93
CA ALA A 51 1.52 12.51 -4.18
C ALA A 51 1.48 11.06 -4.69
N PRO A 52 2.31 10.71 -5.69
CA PRO A 52 2.37 9.37 -6.22
C PRO A 52 2.84 8.36 -5.16
N TYR A 53 2.35 7.13 -5.26
CA TYR A 53 2.88 6.03 -4.47
C TYR A 53 4.16 5.51 -5.11
N LEU A 54 5.25 5.47 -4.37
CA LEU A 54 6.56 5.13 -4.87
C LEU A 54 7.04 3.80 -4.29
N MET A 55 7.78 3.05 -5.10
CA MET A 55 8.48 1.85 -4.69
C MET A 55 9.98 1.99 -4.99
N TRP A 56 10.79 1.90 -3.96
CA TRP A 56 12.24 1.80 -4.11
C TRP A 56 12.66 0.32 -4.15
N LYS A 57 13.28 -0.07 -5.27
CA LYS A 57 13.90 -1.38 -5.46
C LYS A 57 15.31 -1.34 -4.88
N ARG A 58 15.50 -1.91 -3.71
CA ARG A 58 16.76 -1.79 -2.96
C ARG A 58 17.95 -2.42 -3.68
N LYS A 59 17.74 -3.51 -4.42
CA LYS A 59 18.81 -4.21 -5.13
C LYS A 59 19.36 -3.42 -6.32
N THR A 60 18.53 -2.71 -7.04
CA THR A 60 18.89 -1.94 -8.24
C THR A 60 19.03 -0.45 -7.95
N ASN A 61 18.66 -0.01 -6.75
CA ASN A 61 18.59 1.40 -6.35
C ASN A 61 17.68 2.26 -7.24
N GLU A 62 16.66 1.63 -7.81
CA GLU A 62 15.69 2.25 -8.71
C GLU A 62 14.43 2.64 -7.95
N ILE A 63 13.90 3.83 -8.19
CA ILE A 63 12.61 4.29 -7.67
C ILE A 63 11.63 4.33 -8.84
N VAL A 64 10.49 3.69 -8.66
CA VAL A 64 9.40 3.66 -9.65
C VAL A 64 8.09 4.10 -9.02
N GLU A 65 7.25 4.73 -9.81
CA GLU A 65 5.89 5.04 -9.43
C GLU A 65 5.02 3.78 -9.51
N VAL A 66 4.21 3.54 -8.47
CA VAL A 66 3.22 2.47 -8.44
C VAL A 66 1.85 3.09 -8.62
N THR A 67 1.34 3.02 -9.83
CA THR A 67 0.04 3.62 -10.18
C THR A 67 -1.13 2.75 -9.76
N GLU A 68 -0.94 1.43 -9.74
CA GLU A 68 -2.00 0.49 -9.46
C GLU A 68 -1.44 -0.83 -8.91
N TRP A 69 -2.17 -1.40 -7.96
CA TRP A 69 -1.95 -2.76 -7.49
C TRP A 69 -3.24 -3.54 -7.58
N LYS A 70 -3.24 -4.59 -8.40
CA LYS A 70 -4.42 -5.43 -8.65
C LYS A 70 -4.22 -6.84 -8.10
N ASP A 71 -5.26 -7.36 -7.49
CA ASP A 71 -5.37 -8.79 -7.24
C ASP A 71 -6.00 -9.47 -8.46
N THR A 72 -5.26 -10.34 -9.15
CA THR A 72 -5.76 -11.06 -10.33
C THR A 72 -6.88 -12.06 -10.00
N ASN A 73 -7.00 -12.46 -8.73
CA ASN A 73 -8.08 -13.30 -8.24
C ASN A 73 -9.35 -12.52 -7.88
N TYR A 74 -9.22 -11.19 -7.76
CA TYR A 74 -10.32 -10.28 -7.49
C TYR A 74 -10.30 -9.09 -8.47
N PRO A 75 -10.60 -9.33 -9.76
CA PRO A 75 -10.37 -8.34 -10.81
C PRO A 75 -11.18 -7.05 -10.68
N ASN A 76 -12.32 -7.12 -10.00
CA ASN A 76 -13.19 -5.95 -9.78
C ASN A 76 -12.81 -5.13 -8.53
N LYS A 77 -11.89 -5.64 -7.70
CA LYS A 77 -11.38 -4.87 -6.56
C LYS A 77 -10.58 -3.68 -7.07
N ARG A 78 -10.91 -2.51 -6.54
CA ARG A 78 -10.14 -1.30 -6.79
C ARG A 78 -8.70 -1.46 -6.26
N ASN A 79 -7.86 -0.55 -6.67
CA ASN A 79 -6.45 -0.51 -6.25
C ASN A 79 -6.29 -0.79 -4.75
N ILE A 80 -5.67 -1.93 -4.42
CA ILE A 80 -5.48 -2.40 -3.05
C ILE A 80 -4.41 -1.64 -2.28
N LEU A 81 -3.64 -0.75 -2.93
CA LEU A 81 -2.66 0.11 -2.24
C LEU A 81 -3.28 0.93 -1.10
N TYR A 82 -4.55 1.30 -1.23
CA TYR A 82 -5.24 2.08 -0.21
C TYR A 82 -5.70 1.23 0.99
N ASP A 83 -5.81 -0.08 0.80
CA ASP A 83 -6.23 -1.02 1.84
C ASP A 83 -5.03 -1.62 2.59
N MET A 84 -3.80 -1.28 2.18
CA MET A 84 -2.60 -1.80 2.79
C MET A 84 -2.23 -0.98 4.02
N ASN A 85 -2.27 -1.63 5.17
CA ASN A 85 -1.77 -1.06 6.42
C ASN A 85 -0.24 -0.98 6.40
N LYS A 86 0.30 -0.08 7.22
CA LYS A 86 1.75 -0.01 7.44
C LYS A 86 2.30 -1.36 7.86
N GLN A 87 3.27 -1.86 7.09
CA GLN A 87 3.85 -3.18 7.32
C GLN A 87 5.37 -3.06 7.43
N TRP A 88 5.87 -3.47 8.57
CA TRP A 88 7.28 -3.51 8.85
C TRP A 88 7.65 -4.96 9.07
N ASN A 89 8.06 -5.64 8.00
CA ASN A 89 8.53 -7.00 8.14
C ASN A 89 9.83 -7.20 7.35
N LEU A 90 10.67 -8.02 7.90
CA LEU A 90 11.94 -8.40 7.30
C LEU A 90 11.78 -9.53 6.25
N THR A 91 10.56 -9.89 5.93
CA THR A 91 10.27 -10.88 4.90
C THR A 91 9.88 -10.18 3.59
N ASN A 92 10.09 -10.84 2.46
CA ASN A 92 9.65 -10.31 1.17
C ASN A 92 8.17 -10.60 0.91
N CYS A 93 7.36 -10.52 1.94
CA CYS A 93 5.92 -10.72 1.86
C CYS A 93 5.21 -9.44 2.26
N ILE A 94 4.14 -9.15 1.57
CA ILE A 94 3.14 -8.17 1.97
C ILE A 94 1.84 -8.88 2.25
N HIS A 95 1.03 -8.34 3.12
CA HIS A 95 -0.28 -8.90 3.41
C HIS A 95 -1.34 -7.81 3.40
N PHE A 96 -2.53 -8.21 3.03
CA PHE A 96 -3.76 -7.42 3.12
C PHE A 96 -4.92 -8.36 3.43
N GLN A 97 -6.09 -7.83 3.71
CA GLN A 97 -7.23 -8.64 4.12
C GLN A 97 -8.50 -8.25 3.39
N TYR A 98 -9.35 -9.25 3.18
CA TYR A 98 -10.69 -9.06 2.71
C TYR A 98 -11.68 -9.53 3.78
N SER A 99 -12.80 -8.84 3.95
CA SER A 99 -13.86 -9.33 4.82
C SER A 99 -14.53 -10.55 4.22
N ALA A 100 -14.96 -11.48 5.07
CA ALA A 100 -15.70 -12.67 4.63
C ALA A 100 -16.99 -12.27 3.92
N GLU A 101 -17.71 -11.29 4.44
CA GLU A 101 -18.91 -10.71 3.84
C GLU A 101 -18.67 -10.30 2.38
N SER A 102 -17.67 -9.43 2.12
CA SER A 102 -17.34 -8.97 0.78
C SER A 102 -16.97 -10.12 -0.16
N LEU A 103 -16.26 -11.12 0.35
CA LEU A 103 -15.88 -12.29 -0.46
C LEU A 103 -17.06 -13.20 -0.78
N CYS A 104 -18.01 -13.38 0.14
CA CYS A 104 -19.24 -14.12 -0.11
C CYS A 104 -20.09 -13.44 -1.20
N GLU A 105 -20.29 -12.13 -1.10
CA GLU A 105 -21.03 -11.36 -2.10
C GLU A 105 -20.39 -11.49 -3.50
N GLU A 106 -19.10 -11.29 -3.59
CA GLU A 106 -18.35 -11.36 -4.85
C GLU A 106 -18.27 -12.79 -5.42
N TYR A 107 -18.32 -13.80 -4.55
CA TYR A 107 -18.42 -15.19 -4.97
C TYR A 107 -19.78 -15.48 -5.62
N GLU A 108 -20.87 -15.01 -5.02
CA GLU A 108 -22.23 -15.21 -5.54
C GLU A 108 -22.41 -14.59 -6.92
N VAL A 109 -21.85 -13.41 -7.16
CA VAL A 109 -21.92 -12.74 -8.47
C VAL A 109 -20.86 -13.25 -9.47
N GLY A 110 -20.00 -14.18 -9.05
CA GLY A 110 -19.05 -14.84 -9.94
C GLY A 110 -17.81 -14.02 -10.28
N ASN A 111 -17.48 -12.99 -9.52
CA ASN A 111 -16.37 -12.06 -9.78
C ASN A 111 -15.00 -12.59 -9.32
N LEU A 112 -14.97 -13.62 -8.47
CA LEU A 112 -13.73 -14.16 -7.94
C LEU A 112 -13.14 -15.26 -8.82
N LYS A 113 -11.79 -15.36 -8.80
CA LYS A 113 -11.02 -16.34 -9.58
C LYS A 113 -10.03 -17.10 -8.71
N GLY A 114 -9.47 -18.15 -9.27
CA GLY A 114 -8.36 -18.91 -8.70
C GLY A 114 -8.57 -19.31 -7.23
N LYS A 115 -7.51 -19.19 -6.46
CA LYS A 115 -7.48 -19.58 -5.05
C LYS A 115 -8.48 -18.81 -4.19
N LEU A 116 -8.71 -17.54 -4.50
CA LEU A 116 -9.64 -16.72 -3.74
C LEU A 116 -11.08 -17.22 -3.91
N LYS A 117 -11.47 -17.62 -5.12
CA LYS A 117 -12.78 -18.25 -5.40
C LYS A 117 -12.95 -19.55 -4.61
N GLU A 118 -11.91 -20.40 -4.57
CA GLU A 118 -11.93 -21.67 -3.83
C GLU A 118 -12.14 -21.44 -2.32
N VAL A 119 -11.42 -20.46 -1.76
CA VAL A 119 -11.57 -20.11 -0.34
C VAL A 119 -12.97 -19.56 -0.07
N SER A 120 -13.43 -18.61 -0.90
CA SER A 120 -14.73 -17.95 -0.72
C SER A 120 -15.92 -18.91 -0.82
N SER A 121 -15.79 -20.00 -1.59
CA SER A 121 -16.85 -21.04 -1.67
C SER A 121 -17.12 -21.77 -0.35
N LYS A 122 -16.25 -21.59 0.65
CA LYS A 122 -16.32 -22.26 1.96
C LYS A 122 -16.58 -21.28 3.11
N LEU A 123 -16.68 -19.98 2.80
CA LEU A 123 -16.89 -18.94 3.79
C LEU A 123 -18.38 -18.73 4.08
N ASN A 124 -18.66 -18.31 5.31
CA ASN A 124 -19.93 -17.73 5.71
C ASN A 124 -19.74 -16.22 5.96
N PHE A 125 -20.80 -15.45 5.93
CA PHE A 125 -20.77 -14.00 6.12
C PHE A 125 -20.13 -13.58 7.46
N ASP A 126 -20.34 -14.38 8.50
CA ASP A 126 -19.86 -14.10 9.86
C ASP A 126 -18.44 -14.63 10.14
N ASP A 127 -17.79 -15.21 9.13
CA ASP A 127 -16.43 -15.71 9.30
C ASP A 127 -15.42 -14.55 9.45
N ASN A 128 -14.24 -14.89 9.96
CA ASN A 128 -13.15 -13.93 10.06
C ASN A 128 -12.64 -13.49 8.69
N ASN A 129 -11.99 -12.33 8.65
CA ASN A 129 -11.37 -11.82 7.44
C ASN A 129 -10.34 -12.82 6.87
N VAL A 130 -10.29 -12.91 5.56
CA VAL A 130 -9.30 -13.70 4.83
C VAL A 130 -8.03 -12.87 4.66
N ILE A 131 -6.91 -13.39 5.14
CA ILE A 131 -5.60 -12.77 4.98
C ILE A 131 -4.96 -13.28 3.69
N VAL A 132 -4.63 -12.35 2.80
CA VAL A 132 -3.89 -12.63 1.56
C VAL A 132 -2.42 -12.28 1.79
N ILE A 133 -1.54 -13.23 1.56
CA ILE A 133 -0.09 -13.05 1.68
C ILE A 133 0.51 -13.12 0.27
N CYS A 134 1.14 -12.03 -0.15
CA CYS A 134 1.83 -11.93 -1.43
C CYS A 134 3.33 -11.93 -1.23
N LYS A 135 4.02 -12.89 -1.85
CA LYS A 135 5.48 -12.90 -1.88
C LYS A 135 5.99 -12.04 -3.03
N LEU A 136 6.79 -11.06 -2.70
CA LEU A 136 7.47 -10.22 -3.68
C LEU A 136 8.66 -10.98 -4.30
N LYS A 137 8.87 -10.79 -5.60
CA LYS A 137 9.96 -11.43 -6.35
C LYS A 137 10.99 -10.41 -6.81
#